data_be2d15d35f82160d8368d334577e1420
#
_entry.id   be2d15d35f82160d8368d334577e1420
#
_cell.length_a   1.000
_cell.length_b   1.000
_cell.length_c   1.000
_cell.angle_alpha   90.00
_cell.angle_beta   90.00
_cell.angle_gamma   90.00
#
_symmetry.space_group_name_H-M   'P 1'
#
loop_
_entity.id
_entity.type
_entity.pdbx_description
1 polymer ?
#
loop_
_entity_poly.entity_id
_entity_poly.type
_entity_poly.pdbx_seq_one_letter_code
_entity_poly.pdbx_strand_id
1 'polypeptide(L)'
;PDWEEQVLRKSHVERIFLTNDFDDPLDDFDTHRYVPCLRTDDLVFNLAQATTRERLARATGVSIGTLKDLRSAIGSLFTHFKQNQVRACAISLPPWFAPRAMAVDDESAQAALKRLVLNQDPSQADRETIAYWVFWRLAEFCDDMKLPFDLMIGVNRKVYPGGVYQGQDLYDSRWSMIQYSALFNAFPRVKFPISVLASVSNQELVDYAWIFPNVIANGHWWYSNTPTFIRHDLQARIDAIPRNKIIGYYSDAYKLEFILPKYRMYKRILAQVLAETIVKQNGRSEAFAIDLGTQILRGNVDSIFFDQE
;
A
#
# COMPACT_ATOMS: atom_id res chain seq x y z
N PRO A 1 -25.27 -21.27 -2.63
CA PRO A 1 -25.48 -20.00 -3.31
C PRO A 1 -25.21 -18.78 -2.42
N ASP A 2 -24.91 -18.91 -1.12
CA ASP A 2 -24.89 -17.80 -0.18
C ASP A 2 -23.68 -17.85 0.78
N TRP A 3 -22.64 -18.56 0.36
CA TRP A 3 -21.52 -18.82 1.22
C TRP A 3 -20.65 -17.57 1.46
N GLU A 4 -20.39 -16.79 0.42
CA GLU A 4 -19.67 -15.52 0.50
C GLU A 4 -20.35 -14.55 1.49
N GLU A 5 -21.65 -14.32 1.32
CA GLU A 5 -22.45 -13.46 2.20
C GLU A 5 -22.43 -13.95 3.65
N GLN A 6 -22.51 -15.28 3.86
CA GLN A 6 -22.42 -15.86 5.20
C GLN A 6 -21.05 -15.61 5.85
N VAL A 7 -19.94 -15.72 5.10
CA VAL A 7 -18.60 -15.46 5.61
C VAL A 7 -18.44 -13.99 5.97
N LEU A 8 -18.83 -13.08 5.09
CA LEU A 8 -18.71 -11.64 5.31
C LEU A 8 -19.57 -11.18 6.50
N ARG A 9 -20.81 -11.66 6.60
CA ARG A 9 -21.70 -11.36 7.72
C ARG A 9 -21.14 -11.89 9.05
N LYS A 10 -20.64 -13.15 9.10
CA LYS A 10 -20.04 -13.73 10.32
C LYS A 10 -18.75 -13.03 10.71
N SER A 11 -18.00 -12.49 9.75
CA SER A 11 -16.77 -11.76 9.98
C SER A 11 -16.98 -10.30 10.36
N HIS A 12 -18.21 -9.79 10.20
CA HIS A 12 -18.54 -8.36 10.31
C HIS A 12 -17.67 -7.49 9.41
N VAL A 13 -17.43 -7.97 8.18
CA VAL A 13 -16.69 -7.24 7.14
C VAL A 13 -17.71 -6.63 6.19
N GLU A 14 -17.67 -5.33 6.06
CA GLU A 14 -18.57 -4.55 5.20
C GLU A 14 -17.98 -4.34 3.82
N ARG A 15 -16.68 -4.06 3.76
CA ARG A 15 -15.95 -3.75 2.52
C ARG A 15 -14.62 -4.49 2.47
N ILE A 16 -14.21 -4.82 1.25
CA ILE A 16 -12.95 -5.49 0.95
C ILE A 16 -12.18 -4.64 -0.05
N PHE A 17 -11.00 -4.16 0.33
CA PHE A 17 -10.09 -3.51 -0.61
C PHE A 17 -9.44 -4.58 -1.48
N LEU A 18 -9.52 -4.40 -2.78
CA LEU A 18 -8.89 -5.26 -3.77
C LEU A 18 -7.48 -4.76 -4.12
N THR A 19 -6.71 -5.59 -4.79
CA THR A 19 -5.44 -5.23 -5.41
C THR A 19 -5.57 -5.51 -6.91
N ASN A 20 -6.25 -4.60 -7.60
CA ASN A 20 -6.51 -4.74 -9.03
C ASN A 20 -5.26 -4.42 -9.83
N ASP A 21 -4.89 -5.27 -10.77
CA ASP A 21 -3.85 -4.96 -11.74
C ASP A 21 -4.21 -3.69 -12.52
N PHE A 22 -3.22 -2.94 -12.97
CA PHE A 22 -3.44 -1.65 -13.63
C PHE A 22 -4.30 -1.74 -14.91
N ASP A 23 -4.38 -2.90 -15.54
CA ASP A 23 -5.17 -3.17 -16.75
C ASP A 23 -6.48 -3.95 -16.47
N ASP A 24 -6.87 -4.02 -15.21
CA ASP A 24 -8.17 -4.59 -14.82
C ASP A 24 -9.31 -3.71 -15.36
N PRO A 25 -10.27 -4.27 -16.10
CA PRO A 25 -11.41 -3.52 -16.63
C PRO A 25 -12.37 -3.02 -15.54
N LEU A 26 -12.30 -3.58 -14.32
CA LEU A 26 -13.14 -3.24 -13.17
C LEU A 26 -14.64 -3.48 -13.40
N ASP A 27 -14.97 -4.46 -14.21
CA ASP A 27 -16.32 -4.94 -14.47
C ASP A 27 -16.62 -6.16 -13.59
N ASP A 28 -17.89 -6.53 -13.53
CA ASP A 28 -18.39 -7.76 -12.94
C ASP A 28 -18.26 -7.89 -11.40
N PHE A 29 -18.09 -6.79 -10.65
CA PHE A 29 -18.16 -6.82 -9.19
C PHE A 29 -18.83 -5.57 -8.59
N ASP A 30 -19.41 -5.75 -7.40
CA ASP A 30 -20.05 -4.68 -6.65
C ASP A 30 -19.00 -3.78 -5.96
N THR A 31 -18.78 -2.58 -6.50
CA THR A 31 -17.79 -1.60 -5.99
C THR A 31 -18.17 -1.04 -4.61
N HIS A 32 -19.42 -1.20 -4.15
CA HIS A 32 -19.78 -0.85 -2.78
C HIS A 32 -19.21 -1.82 -1.76
N ARG A 33 -19.04 -3.07 -2.15
CA ARG A 33 -18.47 -4.15 -1.32
C ARG A 33 -16.99 -4.38 -1.60
N TYR A 34 -16.62 -4.44 -2.86
CA TYR A 34 -15.23 -4.67 -3.32
C TYR A 34 -14.63 -3.36 -3.81
N VAL A 35 -13.83 -2.75 -2.97
CA VAL A 35 -13.25 -1.42 -3.21
C VAL A 35 -12.04 -1.54 -4.13
N PRO A 36 -12.06 -0.97 -5.34
CA PRO A 36 -10.91 -1.02 -6.24
C PRO A 36 -9.72 -0.28 -5.67
N CYS A 37 -8.51 -0.84 -5.88
CA CYS A 37 -7.24 -0.17 -5.63
C CYS A 37 -6.32 -0.39 -6.83
N LEU A 38 -5.74 0.68 -7.34
CA LEU A 38 -4.83 0.65 -8.48
C LEU A 38 -3.46 0.13 -8.05
N ARG A 39 -3.13 -1.10 -8.43
CA ARG A 39 -1.81 -1.68 -8.20
C ARG A 39 -0.84 -1.28 -9.30
N THR A 40 0.34 -0.81 -8.92
CA THR A 40 1.27 -0.16 -9.85
C THR A 40 2.66 -0.79 -9.92
N ASP A 41 2.88 -1.94 -9.30
CA ASP A 41 4.17 -2.65 -9.30
C ASP A 41 4.73 -2.82 -10.71
N ASP A 42 3.91 -3.31 -11.65
CA ASP A 42 4.35 -3.55 -13.04
C ASP A 42 4.70 -2.26 -13.78
N LEU A 43 3.99 -1.17 -13.51
CA LEU A 43 4.28 0.13 -14.13
C LEU A 43 5.64 0.68 -13.67
N VAL A 44 6.02 0.42 -12.42
CA VAL A 44 7.29 0.89 -11.87
C VAL A 44 8.44 -0.05 -12.22
N PHE A 45 8.26 -1.37 -12.02
CA PHE A 45 9.38 -2.30 -12.08
C PHE A 45 9.49 -3.12 -13.36
N ASN A 46 8.40 -3.24 -14.13
CA ASN A 46 8.34 -4.12 -15.29
C ASN A 46 8.11 -3.39 -16.64
N LEU A 47 8.20 -2.06 -16.68
CA LEU A 47 7.98 -1.29 -17.91
C LEU A 47 9.00 -1.59 -19.01
N ALA A 48 10.16 -2.11 -18.67
CA ALA A 48 11.16 -2.60 -19.63
C ALA A 48 10.67 -3.81 -20.44
N GLN A 49 9.71 -4.58 -19.92
CA GLN A 49 9.13 -5.72 -20.62
C GLN A 49 8.13 -5.22 -21.67
N ALA A 50 8.24 -5.74 -22.89
CA ALA A 50 7.32 -5.40 -23.99
C ALA A 50 5.87 -5.73 -23.63
N THR A 51 5.66 -6.87 -22.96
CA THR A 51 4.33 -7.32 -22.51
C THR A 51 3.65 -6.33 -21.57
N THR A 52 4.39 -5.70 -20.66
CA THR A 52 3.84 -4.66 -19.77
C THR A 52 3.42 -3.42 -20.56
N ARG A 53 4.24 -2.98 -21.52
CA ARG A 53 3.90 -1.84 -22.40
C ARG A 53 2.69 -2.14 -23.29
N GLU A 54 2.58 -3.36 -23.81
CA GLU A 54 1.43 -3.80 -24.60
C GLU A 54 0.14 -3.86 -23.75
N ARG A 55 0.21 -4.35 -22.52
CA ARG A 55 -0.90 -4.31 -21.56
C ARG A 55 -1.34 -2.86 -21.31
N LEU A 56 -0.38 -1.97 -21.05
CA LEU A 56 -0.65 -0.55 -20.82
C LEU A 56 -1.29 0.12 -22.03
N ALA A 57 -0.77 -0.16 -23.23
CA ALA A 57 -1.33 0.38 -24.48
C ALA A 57 -2.76 -0.12 -24.72
N ARG A 58 -3.05 -1.39 -24.45
CA ARG A 58 -4.42 -1.94 -24.56
C ARG A 58 -5.39 -1.30 -23.57
N ALA A 59 -4.97 -1.14 -22.32
CA ALA A 59 -5.81 -0.58 -21.27
C ALA A 59 -6.13 0.91 -21.49
N THR A 60 -5.21 1.65 -22.13
CA THR A 60 -5.30 3.11 -22.24
C THR A 60 -5.51 3.63 -23.65
N GLY A 61 -5.31 2.81 -24.67
CA GLY A 61 -5.27 3.23 -26.08
C GLY A 61 -4.02 4.05 -26.46
N VAL A 62 -3.03 4.18 -25.57
CA VAL A 62 -1.82 5.00 -25.77
C VAL A 62 -0.60 4.13 -25.99
N SER A 63 0.01 4.21 -27.16
CA SER A 63 1.31 3.57 -27.45
C SER A 63 2.45 4.39 -26.84
N ILE A 64 3.34 3.71 -26.10
CA ILE A 64 4.41 4.38 -25.37
C ILE A 64 5.63 4.57 -26.25
N GLY A 65 5.93 5.82 -26.60
CA GLY A 65 7.14 6.23 -27.35
C GLY A 65 7.90 7.34 -26.64
N THR A 66 7.19 8.18 -25.87
CA THR A 66 7.75 9.33 -25.18
C THR A 66 7.28 9.36 -23.71
N LEU A 67 7.94 10.16 -22.87
CA LEU A 67 7.47 10.42 -21.49
C LEU A 67 6.08 11.06 -21.47
N LYS A 68 5.76 11.87 -22.46
CA LYS A 68 4.43 12.46 -22.61
C LYS A 68 3.37 11.38 -22.81
N ASP A 69 3.66 10.39 -23.66
CA ASP A 69 2.75 9.25 -23.87
C ASP A 69 2.61 8.43 -22.60
N LEU A 70 3.73 8.15 -21.92
CA LEU A 70 3.73 7.40 -20.67
C LEU A 70 2.92 8.13 -19.58
N ARG A 71 3.12 9.45 -19.41
CA ARG A 71 2.33 10.26 -18.49
C ARG A 71 0.84 10.25 -18.85
N SER A 72 0.52 10.36 -20.12
CA SER A 72 -0.87 10.31 -20.63
C SER A 72 -1.51 8.95 -20.34
N ALA A 73 -0.79 7.86 -20.59
CA ALA A 73 -1.26 6.51 -20.29
C ALA A 73 -1.54 6.33 -18.79
N ILE A 74 -0.60 6.72 -17.91
CA ILE A 74 -0.81 6.67 -16.46
C ILE A 74 -2.03 7.50 -16.05
N GLY A 75 -2.17 8.73 -16.57
CA GLY A 75 -3.33 9.59 -16.30
C GLY A 75 -4.65 8.96 -16.74
N SER A 76 -4.66 8.23 -17.87
CA SER A 76 -5.84 7.50 -18.34
C SER A 76 -6.20 6.36 -17.39
N LEU A 77 -5.22 5.62 -16.83
CA LEU A 77 -5.47 4.60 -15.80
C LEU A 77 -6.10 5.22 -14.54
N PHE A 78 -5.50 6.28 -14.03
CA PHE A 78 -6.06 6.97 -12.86
C PHE A 78 -7.49 7.47 -13.09
N THR A 79 -7.78 7.99 -14.30
CA THR A 79 -9.12 8.42 -14.70
C THR A 79 -10.10 7.24 -14.73
N HIS A 80 -9.71 6.12 -15.36
CA HIS A 80 -10.50 4.90 -15.42
C HIS A 80 -10.82 4.37 -14.01
N PHE A 81 -9.81 4.24 -13.17
CA PHE A 81 -9.99 3.79 -11.79
C PHE A 81 -10.83 4.75 -10.94
N LYS A 82 -10.67 6.09 -11.14
CA LYS A 82 -11.49 7.09 -10.45
C LYS A 82 -12.97 7.02 -10.82
N GLN A 83 -13.28 6.77 -12.09
CA GLN A 83 -14.65 6.53 -12.57
C GLN A 83 -15.27 5.28 -11.94
N ASN A 84 -14.44 4.30 -11.58
CA ASN A 84 -14.84 3.06 -10.91
C ASN A 84 -14.64 3.09 -9.38
N GLN A 85 -14.64 4.29 -8.79
CA GLN A 85 -14.62 4.49 -7.33
C GLN A 85 -13.36 3.97 -6.62
N VAL A 86 -12.21 3.98 -7.29
CA VAL A 86 -10.92 3.67 -6.65
C VAL A 86 -10.72 4.46 -5.36
N ARG A 87 -10.12 3.83 -4.36
CA ARG A 87 -9.86 4.46 -3.06
C ARG A 87 -8.38 4.56 -2.68
N ALA A 88 -7.50 3.90 -3.43
CA ALA A 88 -6.06 4.00 -3.23
C ALA A 88 -5.29 3.65 -4.50
N CYS A 89 -4.09 4.22 -4.62
CA CYS A 89 -3.01 3.68 -5.43
C CYS A 89 -2.12 2.86 -4.51
N ALA A 90 -1.65 1.70 -4.94
CA ALA A 90 -0.88 0.78 -4.09
C ALA A 90 0.35 0.22 -4.82
N ILE A 91 1.44 0.00 -4.09
CA ILE A 91 2.67 -0.58 -4.62
C ILE A 91 3.43 -1.38 -3.55
N SER A 92 4.02 -2.51 -3.96
CA SER A 92 4.97 -3.26 -3.14
C SER A 92 6.40 -2.87 -3.51
N LEU A 93 7.13 -2.33 -2.54
CA LEU A 93 8.45 -1.75 -2.74
C LEU A 93 9.55 -2.72 -2.29
N PRO A 94 10.44 -3.15 -3.19
CA PRO A 94 11.54 -4.02 -2.83
C PRO A 94 12.61 -3.25 -2.00
N PRO A 95 13.43 -3.94 -1.21
CA PRO A 95 14.36 -3.32 -0.28
C PRO A 95 15.49 -2.52 -0.93
N TRP A 96 15.76 -2.77 -2.21
CA TRP A 96 16.75 -2.02 -2.98
C TRP A 96 16.20 -0.74 -3.61
N PHE A 97 14.87 -0.55 -3.63
CA PHE A 97 14.26 0.63 -4.22
C PHE A 97 14.30 1.79 -3.23
N ALA A 98 15.08 2.79 -3.57
CA ALA A 98 15.25 4.00 -2.78
C ALA A 98 14.89 5.21 -3.64
N PRO A 99 13.65 5.73 -3.56
CA PRO A 99 13.26 6.90 -4.33
C PRO A 99 14.10 8.09 -3.87
N ARG A 100 15.02 8.51 -4.73
CA ARG A 100 15.93 9.62 -4.43
C ARG A 100 15.18 10.93 -4.30
N ALA A 101 15.78 11.86 -3.57
CA ALA A 101 15.20 13.15 -3.17
C ALA A 101 14.82 14.09 -4.32
N MET A 102 15.20 13.80 -5.54
CA MET A 102 14.86 14.60 -6.70
C MET A 102 14.16 13.73 -7.73
N ALA A 103 13.08 14.23 -8.27
CA ALA A 103 12.53 13.68 -9.50
C ALA A 103 13.67 13.53 -10.52
N VAL A 104 13.74 12.38 -11.16
CA VAL A 104 14.64 12.19 -12.29
C VAL A 104 14.29 13.26 -13.33
N ASP A 105 15.27 13.97 -13.84
CA ASP A 105 15.04 14.95 -14.90
C ASP A 105 14.46 14.29 -16.16
N ASP A 106 13.61 15.02 -16.85
CA ASP A 106 12.88 14.47 -17.99
C ASP A 106 13.80 14.11 -19.18
N GLU A 107 14.97 14.75 -19.32
CA GLU A 107 15.92 14.43 -20.39
C GLU A 107 16.54 13.04 -20.17
N SER A 108 17.06 12.79 -18.97
CA SER A 108 17.59 11.47 -18.57
C SER A 108 16.54 10.38 -18.66
N ALA A 109 15.31 10.66 -18.18
CA ALA A 109 14.20 9.73 -18.24
C ALA A 109 13.77 9.43 -19.70
N GLN A 110 13.70 10.46 -20.57
CA GLN A 110 13.35 10.26 -21.98
C GLN A 110 14.40 9.43 -22.69
N ALA A 111 15.70 9.65 -22.42
CA ALA A 111 16.78 8.85 -22.98
C ALA A 111 16.69 7.38 -22.54
N ALA A 112 16.43 7.14 -21.25
CA ALA A 112 16.23 5.81 -20.71
C ALA A 112 15.00 5.13 -21.32
N LEU A 113 13.85 5.81 -21.37
CA LEU A 113 12.62 5.28 -21.98
C LEU A 113 12.83 4.89 -23.44
N LYS A 114 13.54 5.70 -24.21
CA LYS A 114 13.85 5.39 -25.61
C LYS A 114 14.62 4.07 -25.76
N ARG A 115 15.61 3.82 -24.89
CA ARG A 115 16.37 2.55 -24.88
C ARG A 115 15.47 1.37 -24.49
N LEU A 116 14.58 1.55 -23.52
CA LEU A 116 13.61 0.51 -23.13
C LEU A 116 12.67 0.15 -24.30
N VAL A 117 12.11 1.15 -24.97
CA VAL A 117 11.13 0.95 -26.05
C VAL A 117 11.76 0.29 -27.29
N LEU A 118 13.00 0.68 -27.63
CA LEU A 118 13.72 0.11 -28.77
C LEU A 118 14.29 -1.29 -28.48
N ASN A 119 14.05 -1.86 -27.30
CA ASN A 119 14.59 -3.16 -26.87
C ASN A 119 16.13 -3.26 -27.03
N GLN A 120 16.86 -2.18 -26.81
CA GLN A 120 18.31 -2.09 -26.95
C GLN A 120 19.05 -2.58 -25.69
N ASP A 121 18.59 -3.64 -25.07
CA ASP A 121 19.09 -4.20 -23.82
C ASP A 121 19.33 -3.09 -22.75
N PRO A 122 18.28 -2.52 -22.19
CA PRO A 122 18.40 -1.38 -21.28
C PRO A 122 19.23 -1.77 -20.05
N SER A 123 20.14 -0.90 -19.67
CA SER A 123 20.97 -1.08 -18.49
C SER A 123 20.13 -1.10 -17.20
N GLN A 124 20.68 -1.58 -16.09
CA GLN A 124 20.03 -1.48 -14.80
C GLN A 124 19.75 -0.02 -14.43
N ALA A 125 20.67 0.90 -14.75
CA ALA A 125 20.49 2.33 -14.53
C ALA A 125 19.30 2.92 -15.32
N ASP A 126 19.06 2.47 -16.55
CA ASP A 126 17.90 2.89 -17.33
C ASP A 126 16.60 2.41 -16.70
N ARG A 127 16.57 1.16 -16.25
CA ARG A 127 15.39 0.58 -15.55
C ARG A 127 15.08 1.35 -14.26
N GLU A 128 16.10 1.64 -13.47
CA GLU A 128 15.96 2.41 -12.22
C GLU A 128 15.51 3.85 -12.50
N THR A 129 16.08 4.50 -13.52
CA THR A 129 15.71 5.87 -13.92
C THR A 129 14.22 5.94 -14.25
N ILE A 130 13.71 5.01 -15.05
CA ILE A 130 12.28 4.96 -15.40
C ILE A 130 11.44 4.57 -14.18
N ALA A 131 11.88 3.63 -13.35
CA ALA A 131 11.16 3.25 -12.15
C ALA A 131 10.97 4.46 -11.19
N TYR A 132 12.01 5.24 -10.97
CA TYR A 132 11.93 6.46 -10.16
C TYR A 132 11.02 7.51 -10.81
N TRP A 133 11.17 7.75 -12.11
CA TRP A 133 10.32 8.71 -12.82
C TRP A 133 8.83 8.34 -12.70
N VAL A 134 8.47 7.08 -12.98
CA VAL A 134 7.10 6.59 -12.86
C VAL A 134 6.59 6.71 -11.43
N PHE A 135 7.37 6.27 -10.44
CA PHE A 135 6.99 6.31 -9.03
C PHE A 135 6.61 7.73 -8.57
N TRP A 136 7.42 8.74 -8.95
CA TRP A 136 7.12 10.13 -8.65
C TRP A 136 5.87 10.64 -9.37
N ARG A 137 5.64 10.23 -10.62
CA ARG A 137 4.40 10.57 -11.36
C ARG A 137 3.16 9.95 -10.70
N LEU A 138 3.26 8.72 -10.19
CA LEU A 138 2.16 8.12 -9.41
C LEU A 138 1.81 8.96 -8.18
N ALA A 139 2.79 9.47 -7.44
CA ALA A 139 2.56 10.34 -6.30
C ALA A 139 1.91 11.68 -6.71
N GLU A 140 2.30 12.26 -7.85
CA GLU A 140 1.64 13.45 -8.41
C GLU A 140 0.16 13.18 -8.73
N PHE A 141 -0.14 12.07 -9.41
CA PHE A 141 -1.53 11.71 -9.69
C PHE A 141 -2.33 11.41 -8.42
N CYS A 142 -1.71 10.84 -7.39
CA CYS A 142 -2.34 10.68 -6.09
C CYS A 142 -2.69 12.03 -5.46
N ASP A 143 -1.80 13.02 -5.53
CA ASP A 143 -2.06 14.39 -5.03
C ASP A 143 -3.17 15.09 -5.82
N ASP A 144 -3.10 15.04 -7.17
CA ASP A 144 -4.09 15.66 -8.06
C ASP A 144 -5.50 15.07 -7.88
N MET A 145 -5.59 13.76 -7.67
CA MET A 145 -6.86 13.05 -7.54
C MET A 145 -7.29 12.79 -6.09
N LYS A 146 -6.53 13.30 -5.13
CA LYS A 146 -6.75 13.12 -3.69
C LYS A 146 -6.85 11.64 -3.30
N LEU A 147 -5.97 10.79 -3.80
CA LEU A 147 -5.93 9.38 -3.46
C LEU A 147 -4.81 9.11 -2.47
N PRO A 148 -5.01 8.25 -1.46
CA PRO A 148 -3.92 7.69 -0.69
C PRO A 148 -2.97 6.90 -1.59
N PHE A 149 -1.67 6.97 -1.27
CA PHE A 149 -0.66 6.13 -1.91
C PHE A 149 -0.17 5.09 -0.90
N ASP A 150 -0.69 3.88 -0.99
CA ASP A 150 -0.42 2.77 -0.07
C ASP A 150 0.92 2.11 -0.42
N LEU A 151 1.86 2.13 0.53
CA LEU A 151 3.21 1.64 0.35
C LEU A 151 3.44 0.38 1.20
N MET A 152 3.68 -0.74 0.56
CA MET A 152 4.10 -2.00 1.20
C MET A 152 5.61 -2.16 1.04
N ILE A 153 6.38 -2.06 2.14
CA ILE A 153 7.84 -1.89 2.06
C ILE A 153 8.59 -3.09 2.64
N GLY A 154 9.69 -3.47 1.98
CA GLY A 154 10.73 -4.35 2.53
C GLY A 154 10.67 -5.80 2.07
N VAL A 155 9.88 -6.13 1.05
CA VAL A 155 9.79 -7.52 0.55
C VAL A 155 10.87 -7.82 -0.48
N ASN A 156 11.76 -8.76 -0.15
CA ASN A 156 12.73 -9.31 -1.09
C ASN A 156 12.15 -10.60 -1.69
N ARG A 157 11.92 -10.56 -3.00
CA ARG A 157 11.23 -11.62 -3.73
C ARG A 157 12.16 -12.79 -4.05
N LYS A 158 11.61 -14.02 -3.96
CA LYS A 158 12.29 -15.26 -4.37
C LYS A 158 13.63 -15.51 -3.71
N VAL A 159 13.79 -15.14 -2.44
CA VAL A 159 15.01 -15.39 -1.67
C VAL A 159 15.22 -16.89 -1.45
N TYR A 160 14.14 -17.67 -1.29
CA TYR A 160 14.17 -19.13 -1.24
C TYR A 160 13.45 -19.74 -2.45
N PRO A 161 14.15 -19.94 -3.59
CA PRO A 161 13.51 -20.45 -4.81
C PRO A 161 12.86 -21.83 -4.65
N GLY A 162 13.35 -22.68 -3.75
CA GLY A 162 12.78 -23.99 -3.41
C GLY A 162 11.55 -23.94 -2.49
N GLY A 163 11.12 -22.76 -2.06
CA GLY A 163 9.94 -22.59 -1.22
C GLY A 163 8.64 -22.87 -1.96
N VAL A 164 7.57 -23.03 -1.19
CA VAL A 164 6.22 -23.15 -1.75
C VAL A 164 5.83 -21.87 -2.48
N TYR A 165 4.90 -21.97 -3.41
CA TYR A 165 4.37 -20.81 -4.12
C TYR A 165 3.92 -19.72 -3.13
N GLN A 166 4.38 -18.49 -3.34
CA GLN A 166 4.21 -17.32 -2.46
C GLN A 166 4.84 -17.45 -1.05
N GLY A 167 5.57 -18.53 -0.77
CA GLY A 167 6.36 -18.72 0.46
C GLY A 167 7.87 -18.64 0.20
N GLN A 168 8.28 -17.85 -0.80
CA GLN A 168 9.69 -17.73 -1.23
C GLN A 168 10.32 -16.38 -0.84
N ASP A 169 9.51 -15.44 -0.43
CA ASP A 169 9.90 -14.05 -0.19
C ASP A 169 10.28 -13.83 1.27
N LEU A 170 11.26 -13.00 1.53
CA LEU A 170 11.75 -12.72 2.88
C LEU A 170 11.91 -11.20 3.11
N TYR A 171 11.94 -10.84 4.39
CA TYR A 171 12.35 -9.53 4.85
C TYR A 171 13.84 -9.30 4.52
N ASP A 172 14.15 -8.06 4.18
CA ASP A 172 15.52 -7.62 3.90
C ASP A 172 15.76 -6.25 4.54
N SER A 173 16.80 -6.13 5.36
CA SER A 173 17.13 -4.94 6.14
C SER A 173 17.85 -3.84 5.34
N ARG A 174 18.04 -4.00 4.02
CA ARG A 174 18.71 -3.01 3.17
C ARG A 174 17.90 -1.75 2.87
N TRP A 175 16.72 -1.62 3.47
CA TRP A 175 15.89 -0.44 3.31
C TRP A 175 15.71 0.31 4.65
N SER A 176 15.41 1.60 4.55
CA SER A 176 15.02 2.44 5.69
C SER A 176 14.03 3.48 5.20
N MET A 177 13.16 3.93 6.07
CA MET A 177 12.13 4.93 5.75
C MET A 177 12.73 6.30 5.40
N ILE A 178 13.96 6.59 5.78
CA ILE A 178 14.66 7.81 5.37
C ILE A 178 14.72 7.95 3.84
N GLN A 179 14.74 6.84 3.11
CA GLN A 179 14.75 6.82 1.65
C GLN A 179 13.49 7.42 1.03
N TYR A 180 12.41 7.49 1.80
CA TYR A 180 11.11 8.03 1.38
C TYR A 180 10.81 9.43 1.94
N SER A 181 11.66 9.97 2.79
CA SER A 181 11.43 11.27 3.46
C SER A 181 11.19 12.41 2.47
N ALA A 182 11.91 12.43 1.35
CA ALA A 182 11.72 13.42 0.29
C ALA A 182 10.33 13.32 -0.35
N LEU A 183 9.81 12.10 -0.55
CA LEU A 183 8.45 11.87 -1.06
C LEU A 183 7.40 12.44 -0.10
N PHE A 184 7.51 12.16 1.20
CA PHE A 184 6.57 12.65 2.20
C PHE A 184 6.56 14.17 2.30
N ASN A 185 7.71 14.80 2.16
CA ASN A 185 7.84 16.26 2.14
C ASN A 185 7.31 16.90 0.84
N ALA A 186 7.51 16.26 -0.31
CA ALA A 186 7.07 16.77 -1.60
C ALA A 186 5.54 16.75 -1.75
N PHE A 187 4.87 15.77 -1.13
CA PHE A 187 3.43 15.56 -1.24
C PHE A 187 2.73 15.58 0.14
N PRO A 188 2.70 16.73 0.83
CA PRO A 188 2.16 16.82 2.18
C PRO A 188 0.64 16.56 2.26
N ARG A 189 -0.08 16.65 1.15
CA ARG A 189 -1.52 16.37 1.07
C ARG A 189 -1.85 14.90 0.80
N VAL A 190 -0.91 14.16 0.21
CA VAL A 190 -1.08 12.73 -0.03
C VAL A 190 -0.95 11.98 1.28
N LYS A 191 -1.94 11.17 1.62
CA LYS A 191 -1.84 10.22 2.74
C LYS A 191 -1.06 8.99 2.28
N PHE A 192 -0.07 8.60 3.07
CA PHE A 192 0.76 7.43 2.82
C PHE A 192 0.48 6.36 3.88
N PRO A 193 -0.52 5.48 3.70
CA PRO A 193 -0.61 4.26 4.49
C PRO A 193 0.61 3.40 4.23
N ILE A 194 1.34 3.01 5.29
CA ILE A 194 2.58 2.24 5.15
C ILE A 194 2.47 0.93 5.90
N SER A 195 2.70 -0.15 5.17
CA SER A 195 2.80 -1.51 5.69
C SER A 195 4.24 -1.98 5.64
N VAL A 196 4.78 -2.38 6.80
CA VAL A 196 6.12 -2.98 6.88
C VAL A 196 6.01 -4.51 6.95
N LEU A 197 6.91 -5.20 6.24
CA LEU A 197 6.87 -6.65 6.13
C LEU A 197 7.16 -7.37 7.46
N ALA A 198 8.03 -6.79 8.29
CA ALA A 198 8.47 -7.39 9.53
C ALA A 198 8.44 -6.39 10.69
N SER A 199 8.15 -6.90 11.88
CA SER A 199 8.05 -6.13 13.13
C SER A 199 9.33 -5.38 13.50
N VAL A 200 10.49 -5.85 13.06
CA VAL A 200 11.78 -5.15 13.28
C VAL A 200 11.79 -3.73 12.69
N SER A 201 10.98 -3.45 11.68
CA SER A 201 10.86 -2.12 11.08
C SER A 201 9.72 -1.28 11.68
N ASN A 202 8.99 -1.82 12.65
CA ASN A 202 7.86 -1.11 13.23
C ASN A 202 8.29 0.13 14.02
N GLN A 203 9.45 0.09 14.69
CA GLN A 203 9.97 1.25 15.42
C GLN A 203 10.18 2.44 14.46
N GLU A 204 10.81 2.20 13.33
CA GLU A 204 11.03 3.25 12.33
C GLU A 204 9.69 3.77 11.76
N LEU A 205 8.72 2.90 11.49
CA LEU A 205 7.38 3.29 11.07
C LEU A 205 6.69 4.18 12.13
N VAL A 206 6.83 3.86 13.41
CA VAL A 206 6.28 4.65 14.51
C VAL A 206 6.89 6.06 14.52
N ASP A 207 8.21 6.18 14.41
CA ASP A 207 8.91 7.46 14.39
C ASP A 207 8.45 8.35 13.24
N TYR A 208 8.34 7.78 12.04
CA TYR A 208 7.87 8.50 10.85
C TYR A 208 6.40 8.89 10.95
N ALA A 209 5.55 7.99 11.42
CA ALA A 209 4.14 8.31 11.63
C ALA A 209 3.93 9.33 12.75
N TRP A 210 4.83 9.43 13.71
CA TRP A 210 4.81 10.48 14.73
C TRP A 210 5.12 11.85 14.11
N ILE A 211 6.20 11.95 13.33
CA ILE A 211 6.74 13.21 12.80
C ILE A 211 5.97 13.69 11.56
N PHE A 212 5.75 12.83 10.58
CA PHE A 212 5.12 13.21 9.32
C PHE A 212 3.59 13.16 9.43
N PRO A 213 2.86 14.27 9.20
CA PRO A 213 1.40 14.29 9.32
C PRO A 213 0.70 13.38 8.32
N ASN A 214 1.33 13.09 7.20
CA ASN A 214 0.80 12.31 6.10
C ASN A 214 1.24 10.84 6.08
N VAL A 215 2.11 10.41 7.00
CA VAL A 215 2.48 9.00 7.17
C VAL A 215 1.54 8.33 8.16
N ILE A 216 1.00 7.16 7.78
CA ILE A 216 -0.03 6.42 8.51
C ILE A 216 0.45 4.99 8.69
N ALA A 217 0.44 4.48 9.92
CA ALA A 217 0.77 3.08 10.18
C ALA A 217 -0.39 2.18 9.72
N ASN A 218 -0.13 1.30 8.75
CA ASN A 218 -1.15 0.48 8.11
C ASN A 218 -0.98 -1.01 8.45
N GLY A 219 -1.89 -1.52 9.27
CA GLY A 219 -2.08 -2.94 9.54
C GLY A 219 -0.83 -3.70 10.00
N HIS A 220 -0.89 -5.01 9.81
CA HIS A 220 0.21 -5.93 10.08
C HIS A 220 0.37 -6.86 8.89
N TRP A 221 1.46 -6.70 8.15
CA TRP A 221 1.70 -7.43 6.92
C TRP A 221 2.61 -8.64 7.19
N TRP A 222 2.30 -9.77 6.59
CA TRP A 222 3.05 -11.01 6.51
C TRP A 222 3.77 -11.43 7.81
N TYR A 223 5.09 -11.19 7.97
CA TYR A 223 5.87 -11.63 9.13
C TYR A 223 5.53 -10.89 10.42
N SER A 224 4.97 -9.70 10.33
CA SER A 224 4.41 -8.99 11.49
C SER A 224 2.99 -9.46 11.86
N ASN A 225 2.35 -10.32 11.03
CA ASN A 225 0.98 -10.78 11.23
C ASN A 225 0.92 -12.07 12.10
N THR A 226 1.54 -12.03 13.27
CA THR A 226 1.46 -13.09 14.28
C THR A 226 1.06 -12.48 15.63
N PRO A 227 0.43 -13.25 16.55
CA PRO A 227 -0.06 -12.70 17.81
C PRO A 227 0.98 -11.91 18.62
N THR A 228 2.20 -12.41 18.69
CA THR A 228 3.29 -11.79 19.43
C THR A 228 3.70 -10.45 18.82
N PHE A 229 3.94 -10.43 17.53
CA PHE A 229 4.36 -9.21 16.83
C PHE A 229 3.24 -8.19 16.74
N ILE A 230 1.99 -8.61 16.50
CA ILE A 230 0.83 -7.72 16.53
C ILE A 230 0.73 -7.01 17.89
N ARG A 231 0.85 -7.73 19.02
CA ARG A 231 0.79 -7.16 20.35
C ARG A 231 1.88 -6.10 20.55
N HIS A 232 3.13 -6.45 20.27
CA HIS A 232 4.27 -5.56 20.42
C HIS A 232 4.14 -4.31 19.56
N ASP A 233 3.86 -4.48 18.26
CA ASP A 233 3.77 -3.39 17.30
C ASP A 233 2.60 -2.46 17.61
N LEU A 234 1.44 -3.04 17.94
CA LEU A 234 0.23 -2.27 18.27
C LEU A 234 0.44 -1.43 19.53
N GLN A 235 1.08 -1.97 20.57
CA GLN A 235 1.39 -1.22 21.76
C GLN A 235 2.27 -0.02 21.45
N ALA A 236 3.38 -0.20 20.73
CA ALA A 236 4.27 0.89 20.34
C ALA A 236 3.54 1.96 19.50
N ARG A 237 2.64 1.53 18.59
CA ARG A 237 1.83 2.46 17.79
C ARG A 237 0.84 3.26 18.64
N ILE A 238 0.15 2.62 19.59
CA ILE A 238 -0.81 3.30 20.48
C ILE A 238 -0.12 4.29 21.40
N ASP A 239 1.10 3.98 21.86
CA ASP A 239 1.86 4.84 22.77
C ASP A 239 2.39 6.10 22.07
N ALA A 240 2.74 6.04 20.80
CA ALA A 240 3.49 7.11 20.15
C ALA A 240 2.78 7.77 18.96
N ILE A 241 1.96 7.06 18.19
CA ILE A 241 1.32 7.60 16.99
C ILE A 241 0.00 8.30 17.33
N PRO A 242 -0.31 9.46 16.72
CA PRO A 242 -1.63 10.07 16.83
C PRO A 242 -2.73 9.07 16.43
N ARG A 243 -3.76 8.94 17.28
CA ARG A 243 -4.80 7.91 17.18
C ARG A 243 -5.52 7.84 15.83
N ASN A 244 -5.59 8.95 15.10
CA ASN A 244 -6.20 9.06 13.77
C ASN A 244 -5.29 8.61 12.63
N LYS A 245 -4.07 8.14 12.94
CA LYS A 245 -3.09 7.66 11.96
C LYS A 245 -2.71 6.19 12.14
N ILE A 246 -3.57 5.42 12.77
CA ILE A 246 -3.40 3.99 12.98
C ILE A 246 -4.53 3.24 12.29
N ILE A 247 -4.22 2.53 11.21
CA ILE A 247 -5.10 1.52 10.63
C ILE A 247 -4.74 0.20 11.30
N GLY A 248 -5.69 -0.39 12.04
CA GLY A 248 -5.38 -1.50 12.91
C GLY A 248 -5.03 -2.78 12.18
N TYR A 249 -5.85 -3.17 11.19
CA TYR A 249 -5.70 -4.49 10.60
C TYR A 249 -6.31 -4.60 9.21
N TYR A 250 -5.63 -5.34 8.36
CA TYR A 250 -6.18 -5.93 7.15
C TYR A 250 -5.78 -7.41 7.12
N SER A 251 -6.62 -8.25 6.52
CA SER A 251 -6.45 -9.70 6.63
C SER A 251 -5.36 -10.26 5.72
N ASP A 252 -5.07 -9.60 4.61
CA ASP A 252 -4.22 -10.16 3.53
C ASP A 252 -4.63 -11.60 3.21
N ALA A 253 -5.94 -11.79 2.99
CA ALA A 253 -6.52 -13.12 2.88
C ALA A 253 -6.72 -13.50 1.41
N TYR A 254 -6.10 -14.61 1.00
CA TYR A 254 -6.30 -15.20 -0.34
C TYR A 254 -7.62 -15.96 -0.48
N LYS A 255 -8.26 -16.27 0.65
CA LYS A 255 -9.53 -16.99 0.72
C LYS A 255 -10.43 -16.31 1.73
N LEU A 256 -11.71 -16.16 1.40
CA LEU A 256 -12.69 -15.52 2.28
C LEU A 256 -12.77 -16.15 3.67
N GLU A 257 -12.59 -17.47 3.76
CA GLU A 257 -12.62 -18.22 5.03
C GLU A 257 -11.57 -17.76 6.04
N PHE A 258 -10.45 -17.22 5.57
CA PHE A 258 -9.39 -16.76 6.44
C PHE A 258 -9.70 -15.43 7.11
N ILE A 259 -10.67 -14.68 6.63
CA ILE A 259 -11.04 -13.37 7.18
C ILE A 259 -11.46 -13.51 8.65
N LEU A 260 -12.44 -14.38 8.92
CA LEU A 260 -12.99 -14.53 10.26
C LEU A 260 -11.97 -14.89 11.34
N PRO A 261 -11.14 -15.96 11.19
CA PRO A 261 -10.16 -16.31 12.20
C PRO A 261 -9.08 -15.22 12.38
N LYS A 262 -8.64 -14.58 11.31
CA LYS A 262 -7.65 -13.50 11.37
C LYS A 262 -8.19 -12.30 12.13
N TYR A 263 -9.40 -11.82 11.82
CA TYR A 263 -10.01 -10.70 12.56
C TYR A 263 -10.34 -11.04 14.01
N ARG A 264 -10.74 -12.29 14.32
CA ARG A 264 -10.94 -12.74 15.72
C ARG A 264 -9.63 -12.72 16.50
N MET A 265 -8.55 -13.18 15.90
CA MET A 265 -7.21 -13.10 16.50
C MET A 265 -6.84 -11.65 16.79
N TYR A 266 -6.92 -10.77 15.79
CA TYR A 266 -6.55 -9.38 15.95
C TYR A 266 -7.41 -8.65 16.98
N LYS A 267 -8.73 -8.75 16.91
CA LYS A 267 -9.65 -8.11 17.87
C LYS A 267 -9.37 -8.51 19.30
N ARG A 268 -9.03 -9.78 19.54
CA ARG A 268 -8.64 -10.26 20.88
C ARG A 268 -7.35 -9.59 21.38
N ILE A 269 -6.35 -9.48 20.50
CA ILE A 269 -5.08 -8.83 20.85
C ILE A 269 -5.29 -7.33 21.09
N LEU A 270 -6.02 -6.67 20.22
CA LEU A 270 -6.37 -5.25 20.36
C LEU A 270 -7.06 -4.99 21.70
N ALA A 271 -8.08 -5.79 22.07
CA ALA A 271 -8.79 -5.65 23.33
C ALA A 271 -7.84 -5.82 24.54
N GLN A 272 -6.91 -6.76 24.50
CA GLN A 272 -5.92 -6.97 25.55
C GLN A 272 -4.96 -5.77 25.67
N VAL A 273 -4.42 -5.28 24.54
CA VAL A 273 -3.51 -4.13 24.54
C VAL A 273 -4.23 -2.88 25.05
N LEU A 274 -5.46 -2.62 24.61
CA LEU A 274 -6.25 -1.49 25.08
C LEU A 274 -6.56 -1.57 26.56
N ALA A 275 -6.94 -2.74 27.07
CA ALA A 275 -7.20 -2.94 28.50
C ALA A 275 -5.94 -2.73 29.36
N GLU A 276 -4.80 -3.23 28.89
CA GLU A 276 -3.52 -3.09 29.61
C GLU A 276 -2.99 -1.66 29.55
N THR A 277 -2.86 -1.10 28.35
CA THR A 277 -2.21 0.20 28.14
C THR A 277 -3.15 1.36 28.48
N ILE A 278 -4.36 1.37 27.92
CA ILE A 278 -5.26 2.52 28.03
C ILE A 278 -5.98 2.54 29.37
N VAL A 279 -6.54 1.40 29.80
CA VAL A 279 -7.34 1.36 31.01
C VAL A 279 -6.45 1.25 32.26
N LYS A 280 -5.60 0.21 32.32
CA LYS A 280 -4.82 -0.06 33.57
C LYS A 280 -3.65 0.90 33.75
N GLN A 281 -2.82 1.11 32.71
CA GLN A 281 -1.62 1.93 32.85
C GLN A 281 -1.93 3.43 32.77
N ASN A 282 -2.75 3.86 31.82
CA ASN A 282 -3.05 5.27 31.59
C ASN A 282 -4.28 5.76 32.35
N GLY A 283 -4.99 4.89 33.06
CA GLY A 283 -6.14 5.25 33.91
C GLY A 283 -7.35 5.81 33.14
N ARG A 284 -7.45 5.55 31.85
CA ARG A 284 -8.61 5.98 31.04
C ARG A 284 -9.79 5.03 31.23
N SER A 285 -10.99 5.52 30.92
CA SER A 285 -12.21 4.70 31.03
C SER A 285 -12.24 3.58 29.97
N GLU A 286 -12.97 2.51 30.25
CA GLU A 286 -13.25 1.45 29.29
C GLU A 286 -13.97 1.99 28.06
N ALA A 287 -14.89 2.94 28.24
CA ALA A 287 -15.59 3.58 27.11
C ALA A 287 -14.62 4.27 26.16
N PHE A 288 -13.61 4.97 26.67
CA PHE A 288 -12.56 5.56 25.86
C PHE A 288 -11.74 4.50 25.09
N ALA A 289 -11.41 3.38 25.74
CA ALA A 289 -10.67 2.29 25.11
C ALA A 289 -11.46 1.63 24.00
N ILE A 290 -12.78 1.44 24.18
CA ILE A 290 -13.69 0.90 23.17
C ILE A 290 -13.81 1.85 21.98
N ASP A 291 -13.96 3.16 22.21
CA ASP A 291 -14.00 4.18 21.17
C ASP A 291 -12.70 4.18 20.33
N LEU A 292 -11.56 4.16 21.00
CA LEU A 292 -10.25 4.07 20.35
C LEU A 292 -10.12 2.78 19.51
N GLY A 293 -10.57 1.64 20.03
CA GLY A 293 -10.58 0.37 19.31
C GLY A 293 -11.46 0.42 18.05
N THR A 294 -12.62 1.06 18.14
CA THR A 294 -13.53 1.27 17.02
C THR A 294 -12.90 2.19 15.96
N GLN A 295 -12.25 3.26 16.41
CA GLN A 295 -11.54 4.18 15.53
C GLN A 295 -10.39 3.46 14.78
N ILE A 296 -9.59 2.67 15.47
CA ILE A 296 -8.47 1.90 14.88
C ILE A 296 -8.97 0.84 13.89
N LEU A 297 -10.10 0.18 14.19
CA LEU A 297 -10.65 -0.88 13.33
C LEU A 297 -11.39 -0.35 12.09
N ARG A 298 -12.03 0.81 12.19
CA ARG A 298 -12.90 1.33 11.14
C ARG A 298 -12.77 2.84 10.92
N GLY A 299 -12.97 3.67 11.94
CA GLY A 299 -13.10 5.11 11.77
C GLY A 299 -11.94 5.75 11.02
N ASN A 300 -10.71 5.30 11.28
CA ASN A 300 -9.54 5.77 10.55
C ASN A 300 -9.52 5.31 9.09
N VAL A 301 -10.01 4.09 8.80
CA VAL A 301 -10.14 3.62 7.42
C VAL A 301 -11.13 4.48 6.65
N ASP A 302 -12.30 4.76 7.24
CA ASP A 302 -13.30 5.63 6.63
C ASP A 302 -12.70 7.02 6.35
N SER A 303 -12.06 7.65 7.34
CA SER A 303 -11.44 8.99 7.20
C SER A 303 -10.26 9.04 6.20
N ILE A 304 -9.50 7.96 6.07
CA ILE A 304 -8.32 7.94 5.20
C ILE A 304 -8.71 7.66 3.75
N PHE A 305 -9.67 6.76 3.49
CA PHE A 305 -9.97 6.28 2.16
C PHE A 305 -11.30 6.78 1.57
N PHE A 306 -12.24 7.25 2.42
CA PHE A 306 -13.58 7.63 1.94
C PHE A 306 -13.93 9.10 2.17
N ASP A 307 -13.42 9.77 3.21
CA ASP A 307 -13.73 11.17 3.53
C ASP A 307 -12.85 12.18 2.76
N GLN A 308 -12.50 11.89 1.53
CA GLN A 308 -11.61 12.74 0.70
C GLN A 308 -12.37 13.62 -0.32
N GLU A 309 -13.63 13.87 -0.08
CA GLU A 309 -14.45 14.77 -0.89
C GLU A 309 -14.15 16.25 -0.66
#